data_122a16e084ace2cf87416fb5a594de85
#
_entry.id   122a16e084ace2cf87416fb5a594de85
#
_cell.length_a   1.000
_cell.length_b   1.000
_cell.length_c   1.000
_cell.angle_alpha   90.00
_cell.angle_beta   90.00
_cell.angle_gamma   90.00
#
_symmetry.space_group_name_H-M   'P 1'
#
loop_
_entity.id
_entity.type
_entity.pdbx_description
1 polymer ?
#
loop_
_entity_poly.entity_id
_entity_poly.type
_entity_poly.pdbx_seq_one_letter_code
_entity_poly.pdbx_strand_id
1 'polypeptide(L)'
;MRLKDISINNLRRRKSKVLFLILGLTIGMTTVVTLLSITRMMNEDISQKLDEFGANILVIPRSDDLFLSYGGLNIGGVSVDAQTLKDSDIQKIRQIEVRENISTVSPKLMGVVEIEGKKILLTGVLFQEEVRLKKWWKVHGDIPKGRDEILLGNEVAVRLFKSTNDRITIHGKTVRISGILDETGSQDDFLIFGDLAFVQGALKKPGALSLIEVSAFCISCPIEEIVSQISKALPHAKVTAIKQTLQTNMEALDHFQKFSVGISVIVLLIGGLIVFTHMMASVNERRREIGIFRAIGFRKSHVIKIVFSEASIVGLIGGVTGYVLGLGVSYVLGPIITGIKGGGILLILS
;
A
#
# COMPACT_ATOMS: atom_id res chain seq x y z
N MET A 1 -46.12 -2.87 34.37
CA MET A 1 -45.07 -3.71 33.74
C MET A 1 -44.89 -3.24 32.31
N ARG A 2 -43.70 -2.74 31.95
CA ARG A 2 -43.43 -2.30 30.58
C ARG A 2 -43.01 -3.51 29.75
N LEU A 3 -43.33 -3.53 28.44
CA LEU A 3 -42.99 -4.63 27.53
C LEU A 3 -41.47 -4.96 27.54
N LYS A 4 -40.64 -3.92 27.76
CA LYS A 4 -39.17 -4.07 27.91
C LYS A 4 -38.73 -4.91 29.11
N ASP A 5 -39.46 -4.82 30.23
CA ASP A 5 -39.12 -5.58 31.46
C ASP A 5 -39.36 -7.07 31.27
N ILE A 6 -40.37 -7.42 30.45
CA ILE A 6 -40.70 -8.81 30.10
C ILE A 6 -39.59 -9.41 29.25
N SER A 7 -39.11 -8.65 28.22
CA SER A 7 -38.02 -9.12 27.34
C SER A 7 -36.70 -9.34 28.09
N ILE A 8 -36.32 -8.43 29.01
CA ILE A 8 -35.10 -8.57 29.82
C ILE A 8 -35.17 -9.74 30.77
N ASN A 9 -36.30 -9.92 31.44
CA ASN A 9 -36.49 -11.07 32.35
C ASN A 9 -36.47 -12.41 31.60
N ASN A 10 -36.98 -12.45 30.39
CA ASN A 10 -36.95 -13.64 29.54
C ASN A 10 -35.52 -14.01 29.12
N LEU A 11 -34.70 -13.02 28.72
CA LEU A 11 -33.27 -13.20 28.37
C LEU A 11 -32.50 -13.73 29.60
N ARG A 12 -32.76 -13.20 30.80
CA ARG A 12 -32.14 -13.65 32.07
C ARG A 12 -32.47 -15.11 32.45
N ARG A 13 -33.64 -15.61 32.13
CA ARG A 13 -34.05 -17.00 32.42
C ARG A 13 -33.34 -18.02 31.51
N ARG A 14 -32.85 -17.63 30.32
CA ARG A 14 -32.25 -18.54 29.33
C ARG A 14 -30.79 -18.15 28.99
N LYS A 15 -30.00 -17.84 30.02
CA LYS A 15 -28.65 -17.28 29.89
C LYS A 15 -27.74 -18.07 28.93
N SER A 16 -27.73 -19.40 28.99
CA SER A 16 -26.87 -20.23 28.15
C SER A 16 -27.22 -20.13 26.65
N LYS A 17 -28.52 -20.22 26.31
CA LYS A 17 -28.95 -20.11 24.89
C LYS A 17 -28.68 -18.72 24.31
N VAL A 18 -28.95 -17.67 25.12
CA VAL A 18 -28.67 -16.27 24.74
C VAL A 18 -27.18 -16.03 24.61
N LEU A 19 -26.35 -16.58 25.49
CA LEU A 19 -24.89 -16.46 25.43
C LEU A 19 -24.34 -17.08 24.17
N PHE A 20 -24.77 -18.29 23.79
CA PHE A 20 -24.34 -18.92 22.52
C PHE A 20 -24.73 -18.09 21.31
N LEU A 21 -25.92 -17.47 21.30
CA LEU A 21 -26.37 -16.63 20.22
C LEU A 21 -25.53 -15.35 20.13
N ILE A 22 -25.27 -14.70 21.27
CA ILE A 22 -24.40 -13.52 21.32
C ILE A 22 -22.98 -13.87 20.84
N LEU A 23 -22.41 -15.00 21.31
CA LEU A 23 -21.09 -15.45 20.87
C LEU A 23 -21.03 -15.68 19.36
N GLY A 24 -22.02 -16.36 18.78
CA GLY A 24 -22.08 -16.56 17.33
C GLY A 24 -22.14 -15.25 16.54
N LEU A 25 -22.98 -14.30 16.98
CA LEU A 25 -23.08 -12.98 16.37
C LEU A 25 -21.79 -12.17 16.55
N THR A 26 -21.18 -12.24 17.74
CA THR A 26 -19.91 -11.56 18.03
C THR A 26 -18.82 -12.06 17.10
N ILE A 27 -18.66 -13.39 16.96
CA ILE A 27 -17.65 -13.98 16.05
C ILE A 27 -17.91 -13.55 14.61
N GLY A 28 -19.16 -13.65 14.14
CA GLY A 28 -19.53 -13.22 12.79
C GLY A 28 -19.20 -11.73 12.53
N MET A 29 -19.61 -10.85 13.44
CA MET A 29 -19.34 -9.42 13.32
C MET A 29 -17.85 -9.09 13.44
N THR A 30 -17.12 -9.76 14.34
CA THR A 30 -15.65 -9.64 14.45
C THR A 30 -14.98 -9.97 13.13
N THR A 31 -15.36 -11.09 12.50
CA THR A 31 -14.80 -11.51 11.21
C THR A 31 -15.05 -10.46 10.11
N VAL A 32 -16.29 -9.96 10.00
CA VAL A 32 -16.63 -8.93 9.00
C VAL A 32 -15.83 -7.65 9.22
N VAL A 33 -15.80 -7.14 10.46
CA VAL A 33 -15.07 -5.89 10.77
C VAL A 33 -13.58 -6.06 10.54
N THR A 34 -12.98 -7.16 10.98
CA THR A 34 -11.55 -7.42 10.77
C THR A 34 -11.21 -7.49 9.29
N LEU A 35 -12.00 -8.20 8.49
CA LEU A 35 -11.75 -8.36 7.06
C LEU A 35 -11.83 -7.03 6.31
N LEU A 36 -12.88 -6.23 6.58
CA LEU A 36 -13.04 -4.92 5.95
C LEU A 36 -11.96 -3.92 6.41
N SER A 37 -11.56 -3.96 7.68
CA SER A 37 -10.51 -3.09 8.22
C SER A 37 -9.15 -3.40 7.59
N ILE A 38 -8.78 -4.68 7.48
CA ILE A 38 -7.52 -5.09 6.82
C ILE A 38 -7.53 -4.66 5.34
N THR A 39 -8.65 -4.86 4.64
CA THR A 39 -8.77 -4.44 3.23
C THR A 39 -8.58 -2.93 3.07
N ARG A 40 -9.15 -2.11 3.96
CA ARG A 40 -8.94 -0.66 3.95
C ARG A 40 -7.48 -0.29 4.22
N MET A 41 -6.85 -0.88 5.24
CA MET A 41 -5.43 -0.64 5.56
C MET A 41 -4.52 -0.98 4.37
N MET A 42 -4.77 -2.09 3.66
CA MET A 42 -4.01 -2.45 2.46
C MET A 42 -4.17 -1.42 1.34
N ASN A 43 -5.39 -0.93 1.09
CA ASN A 43 -5.64 0.10 0.08
C ASN A 43 -4.93 1.43 0.43
N GLU A 44 -4.94 1.81 1.69
CA GLU A 44 -4.29 3.04 2.15
C GLU A 44 -2.77 2.94 2.11
N ASP A 45 -2.18 1.80 2.51
CA ASP A 45 -0.74 1.54 2.40
C ASP A 45 -0.26 1.67 0.95
N ILE A 46 -1.01 1.10 0.01
CA ILE A 46 -0.68 1.20 -1.41
C ILE A 46 -0.84 2.64 -1.91
N SER A 47 -1.91 3.34 -1.50
CA SER A 47 -2.08 4.74 -1.88
C SER A 47 -0.96 5.63 -1.34
N GLN A 48 -0.55 5.44 -0.09
CA GLN A 48 0.59 6.16 0.50
C GLN A 48 1.90 5.86 -0.23
N LYS A 49 2.19 4.58 -0.51
CA LYS A 49 3.36 4.19 -1.29
C LYS A 49 3.34 4.77 -2.70
N LEU A 50 2.16 4.90 -3.31
CA LEU A 50 2.00 5.56 -4.60
C LEU A 50 2.26 7.07 -4.55
N ASP A 51 1.81 7.74 -3.49
CA ASP A 51 2.04 9.17 -3.28
C ASP A 51 3.52 9.46 -2.93
N GLU A 52 4.20 8.50 -2.29
CA GLU A 52 5.64 8.54 -2.03
C GLU A 52 6.48 8.33 -3.31
N PHE A 53 5.94 7.70 -4.36
CA PHE A 53 6.58 7.65 -5.67
C PHE A 53 6.35 8.98 -6.42
N GLY A 54 7.21 9.96 -6.20
CA GLY A 54 7.15 11.26 -6.89
C GLY A 54 7.23 11.16 -8.42
N ALA A 55 7.81 10.06 -8.96
CA ALA A 55 7.78 9.73 -10.39
C ALA A 55 6.53 8.89 -10.70
N ASN A 56 5.80 9.28 -11.72
CA ASN A 56 4.64 8.51 -12.20
C ASN A 56 4.86 7.88 -13.59
N ILE A 57 5.99 8.20 -14.25
CA ILE A 57 6.40 7.63 -15.54
C ILE A 57 7.88 7.23 -15.45
N LEU A 58 8.19 6.02 -15.88
CA LEU A 58 9.53 5.47 -15.97
C LEU A 58 9.90 5.25 -17.44
N VAL A 59 11.04 5.78 -17.85
CA VAL A 59 11.63 5.59 -19.18
C VAL A 59 12.90 4.79 -19.01
N ILE A 60 12.94 3.59 -19.58
CA ILE A 60 14.11 2.68 -19.55
C ILE A 60 14.55 2.35 -20.97
N PRO A 61 15.79 1.96 -21.19
CA PRO A 61 16.22 1.45 -22.49
C PRO A 61 15.35 0.28 -22.93
N ARG A 62 15.03 0.21 -24.20
CA ARG A 62 14.39 -0.97 -24.76
C ARG A 62 15.45 -2.05 -24.95
N SER A 63 15.40 -3.09 -24.14
CA SER A 63 16.19 -4.30 -24.36
C SER A 63 15.31 -5.31 -25.06
N ASP A 64 15.72 -5.76 -26.23
CA ASP A 64 15.14 -6.94 -26.90
C ASP A 64 15.77 -8.21 -26.30
N ASP A 65 15.91 -8.26 -24.98
CA ASP A 65 16.46 -9.41 -24.29
C ASP A 65 15.48 -10.57 -24.43
N LEU A 66 15.90 -11.60 -25.16
CA LEU A 66 15.29 -12.91 -25.12
C LEU A 66 15.50 -13.47 -23.73
N PHE A 67 14.54 -13.28 -22.84
CA PHE A 67 14.51 -13.99 -21.56
C PHE A 67 14.25 -15.46 -21.82
N LEU A 68 15.31 -16.25 -21.80
CA LEU A 68 15.20 -17.71 -21.78
C LEU A 68 14.68 -18.13 -20.40
N SER A 69 13.35 -18.32 -20.32
CA SER A 69 12.72 -18.92 -19.15
C SER A 69 12.67 -20.44 -19.37
N TYR A 70 13.44 -21.19 -18.60
CA TYR A 70 13.35 -22.64 -18.57
C TYR A 70 12.84 -23.09 -17.20
N GLY A 71 11.66 -23.72 -17.19
CA GLY A 71 11.06 -24.24 -15.96
C GLY A 71 10.70 -23.19 -14.90
N GLY A 72 10.38 -21.95 -15.29
CA GLY A 72 10.04 -20.87 -14.35
C GLY A 72 11.23 -20.15 -13.71
N LEU A 73 12.46 -20.55 -14.05
CA LEU A 73 13.70 -19.88 -13.63
C LEU A 73 14.21 -18.99 -14.76
N ASN A 74 14.40 -17.69 -14.50
CA ASN A 74 15.07 -16.79 -15.44
C ASN A 74 16.57 -17.10 -15.45
N ILE A 75 17.03 -17.81 -16.47
CA ILE A 75 18.44 -18.11 -16.70
C ILE A 75 19.02 -16.98 -17.56
N GLY A 76 19.28 -15.82 -16.98
CA GLY A 76 20.02 -14.71 -17.57
C GLY A 76 19.67 -14.37 -19.03
N GLY A 77 19.47 -13.10 -19.33
CA GLY A 77 19.33 -12.60 -20.69
C GLY A 77 20.70 -12.43 -21.35
N VAL A 78 20.87 -12.94 -22.57
CA VAL A 78 21.99 -12.54 -23.44
C VAL A 78 21.59 -11.21 -24.07
N SER A 79 22.16 -10.10 -23.56
CA SER A 79 21.96 -8.77 -24.11
C SER A 79 22.72 -8.66 -25.45
N VAL A 80 21.98 -8.72 -26.53
CA VAL A 80 22.49 -8.38 -27.86
C VAL A 80 22.08 -6.93 -28.13
N ASP A 81 23.03 -6.00 -28.08
CA ASP A 81 22.85 -4.56 -28.28
C ASP A 81 21.86 -3.87 -27.31
N ALA A 82 22.26 -3.69 -26.05
CA ALA A 82 21.52 -2.83 -25.14
C ALA A 82 21.60 -1.37 -25.63
N GLN A 83 20.53 -0.88 -26.25
CA GLN A 83 20.37 0.54 -26.55
C GLN A 83 20.40 1.30 -25.24
N THR A 84 21.30 2.26 -25.08
CA THR A 84 21.40 3.10 -23.88
C THR A 84 20.64 4.40 -24.09
N LEU A 85 19.93 4.87 -23.07
CA LEU A 85 19.40 6.23 -23.07
C LEU A 85 20.56 7.22 -23.00
N LYS A 86 20.39 8.40 -23.60
CA LYS A 86 21.41 9.45 -23.67
C LYS A 86 20.91 10.76 -23.06
N ASP A 87 21.85 11.62 -22.67
CA ASP A 87 21.50 12.96 -22.16
C ASP A 87 20.66 13.77 -23.17
N SER A 88 20.81 13.53 -24.48
CA SER A 88 19.98 14.16 -25.53
C SER A 88 18.50 13.78 -25.45
N ASP A 89 18.17 12.61 -24.84
CA ASP A 89 16.80 12.15 -24.75
C ASP A 89 15.99 12.92 -23.69
N ILE A 90 16.68 13.51 -22.70
CA ILE A 90 16.06 14.42 -21.72
C ILE A 90 15.41 15.61 -22.44
N GLN A 91 16.10 16.18 -23.41
CA GLN A 91 15.59 17.33 -24.18
C GLN A 91 14.38 16.95 -25.02
N LYS A 92 14.37 15.75 -25.63
CA LYS A 92 13.21 15.25 -26.39
C LYS A 92 11.98 15.09 -25.51
N ILE A 93 12.15 14.59 -24.27
CA ILE A 93 11.04 14.49 -23.29
C ILE A 93 10.52 15.89 -22.94
N ARG A 94 11.41 16.88 -22.77
CA ARG A 94 11.02 18.26 -22.44
C ARG A 94 10.40 19.04 -23.61
N GLN A 95 10.44 18.49 -24.81
CA GLN A 95 9.92 19.13 -26.04
C GLN A 95 8.61 18.51 -26.55
N ILE A 96 8.02 17.56 -25.86
CA ILE A 96 6.71 16.99 -26.24
C ILE A 96 5.61 18.06 -26.17
N GLU A 97 4.52 17.85 -26.89
CA GLU A 97 3.42 18.82 -26.98
C GLU A 97 2.81 19.14 -25.61
N VAL A 98 2.64 18.11 -24.77
CA VAL A 98 2.07 18.22 -23.40
C VAL A 98 3.10 18.52 -22.32
N ARG A 99 4.22 19.14 -22.66
CA ARG A 99 5.34 19.48 -21.75
C ARG A 99 4.90 20.26 -20.50
N GLU A 100 3.85 21.07 -20.60
CA GLU A 100 3.32 21.86 -19.48
C GLU A 100 2.81 20.99 -18.32
N ASN A 101 2.48 19.75 -18.61
CA ASN A 101 2.05 18.77 -17.63
C ASN A 101 3.22 18.02 -16.98
N ILE A 102 4.46 18.22 -17.45
CA ILE A 102 5.65 17.61 -16.86
C ILE A 102 6.19 18.53 -15.76
N SER A 103 6.21 18.01 -14.53
CA SER A 103 6.78 18.71 -13.38
C SER A 103 8.29 18.59 -13.32
N THR A 104 8.79 17.36 -13.44
CA THR A 104 10.21 17.04 -13.21
C THR A 104 10.66 15.92 -14.13
N VAL A 105 11.89 16.03 -14.66
CA VAL A 105 12.55 14.98 -15.44
C VAL A 105 13.89 14.70 -14.75
N SER A 106 13.98 13.55 -14.08
CA SER A 106 15.19 13.14 -13.35
C SER A 106 15.89 11.98 -14.05
N PRO A 107 16.98 12.27 -14.79
CA PRO A 107 17.83 11.25 -15.41
C PRO A 107 18.70 10.56 -14.37
N LYS A 108 18.94 9.26 -14.55
CA LYS A 108 19.78 8.46 -13.65
C LYS A 108 20.74 7.57 -14.43
N LEU A 109 21.97 7.53 -13.99
CA LEU A 109 22.96 6.52 -14.39
C LEU A 109 23.31 5.67 -13.18
N MET A 110 23.11 4.36 -13.29
CA MET A 110 23.40 3.42 -12.22
C MET A 110 24.56 2.50 -12.59
N GLY A 111 25.40 2.21 -11.63
CA GLY A 111 26.51 1.27 -11.81
C GLY A 111 27.04 0.74 -10.49
N VAL A 112 27.54 -0.46 -10.52
CA VAL A 112 28.16 -1.11 -9.34
C VAL A 112 29.59 -0.61 -9.20
N VAL A 113 29.95 -0.15 -8.01
CA VAL A 113 31.32 0.23 -7.63
C VAL A 113 31.77 -0.59 -6.43
N GLU A 114 33.08 -0.79 -6.34
CA GLU A 114 33.67 -1.44 -5.18
C GLU A 114 34.30 -0.40 -4.26
N ILE A 115 33.85 -0.37 -3.01
CA ILE A 115 34.33 0.53 -1.96
C ILE A 115 34.67 -0.33 -0.74
N GLU A 116 35.93 -0.28 -0.33
CA GLU A 116 36.44 -1.04 0.83
C GLU A 116 36.11 -2.55 0.73
N GLY A 117 36.22 -3.14 -0.49
CA GLY A 117 35.93 -4.55 -0.75
C GLY A 117 34.43 -4.90 -0.82
N LYS A 118 33.52 -3.92 -0.74
CA LYS A 118 32.07 -4.11 -0.81
C LYS A 118 31.52 -3.57 -2.13
N LYS A 119 30.67 -4.38 -2.78
CA LYS A 119 29.95 -3.95 -3.98
C LYS A 119 28.74 -3.10 -3.57
N ILE A 120 28.67 -1.88 -4.04
CA ILE A 120 27.62 -0.91 -3.74
C ILE A 120 27.13 -0.28 -5.03
N LEU A 121 25.86 0.04 -5.10
CA LEU A 121 25.28 0.69 -6.28
C LEU A 121 25.45 2.20 -6.18
N LEU A 122 26.19 2.76 -7.15
CA LEU A 122 26.40 4.18 -7.32
C LEU A 122 25.37 4.71 -8.34
N THR A 123 24.66 5.76 -7.98
CA THR A 123 23.61 6.38 -8.81
C THR A 123 23.98 7.84 -9.06
N GLY A 124 24.15 8.19 -10.32
CA GLY A 124 24.32 9.57 -10.76
C GLY A 124 22.97 10.22 -10.96
N VAL A 125 22.78 11.38 -10.37
CA VAL A 125 21.51 12.15 -10.41
C VAL A 125 21.76 13.62 -10.63
N LEU A 126 20.74 14.34 -11.08
CA LEU A 126 20.66 15.78 -10.99
C LEU A 126 19.97 16.14 -9.67
N PHE A 127 20.73 16.48 -8.62
CA PHE A 127 20.19 16.69 -7.27
C PHE A 127 19.03 17.68 -7.23
N GLN A 128 19.04 18.74 -8.04
CA GLN A 128 17.95 19.71 -8.09
C GLN A 128 16.62 19.08 -8.53
N GLU A 129 16.67 18.18 -9.50
CA GLU A 129 15.48 17.48 -10.00
C GLU A 129 15.10 16.33 -9.06
N GLU A 130 16.09 15.61 -8.52
CA GLU A 130 15.86 14.49 -7.61
C GLU A 130 15.16 14.91 -6.31
N VAL A 131 15.58 16.02 -5.71
CA VAL A 131 14.93 16.57 -4.50
C VAL A 131 13.50 17.05 -4.77
N ARG A 132 13.24 17.60 -5.97
CA ARG A 132 11.88 17.95 -6.37
C ARG A 132 11.01 16.74 -6.55
N LEU A 133 11.59 15.64 -7.03
CA LEU A 133 10.92 14.38 -7.25
C LEU A 133 10.65 13.66 -5.93
N LYS A 134 11.65 13.60 -5.07
CA LYS A 134 11.64 12.84 -3.82
C LYS A 134 11.48 13.77 -2.60
N LYS A 135 10.30 14.36 -2.46
CA LYS A 135 9.97 15.32 -1.38
C LYS A 135 10.07 14.72 0.02
N TRP A 136 10.03 13.40 0.14
CA TRP A 136 10.17 12.66 1.41
C TRP A 136 11.61 12.48 1.88
N TRP A 137 12.60 12.82 1.05
CA TRP A 137 14.00 12.75 1.46
C TRP A 137 14.28 13.69 2.63
N LYS A 138 14.66 13.12 3.74
CA LYS A 138 15.23 13.82 4.88
C LYS A 138 16.70 13.50 4.94
N VAL A 139 17.55 14.52 5.09
CA VAL A 139 19.00 14.37 4.99
C VAL A 139 19.65 14.87 6.27
N HIS A 140 20.46 14.03 6.88
CA HIS A 140 21.40 14.44 7.91
C HIS A 140 22.65 15.03 7.25
N GLY A 141 22.87 16.33 7.42
CA GLY A 141 23.90 17.11 6.73
C GLY A 141 23.31 17.92 5.56
N ASP A 142 24.07 18.07 4.50
CA ASP A 142 23.69 18.87 3.33
C ASP A 142 23.46 18.00 2.09
N ILE A 143 22.55 18.47 1.22
CA ILE A 143 22.41 17.90 -0.13
C ILE A 143 23.64 18.30 -0.94
N PRO A 144 24.26 17.37 -1.69
CA PRO A 144 25.42 17.67 -2.53
C PRO A 144 25.20 18.84 -3.47
N LYS A 145 26.13 19.79 -3.49
CA LYS A 145 26.12 20.95 -4.38
C LYS A 145 27.27 20.90 -5.40
N GLY A 146 28.31 20.16 -5.06
CA GLY A 146 29.53 20.01 -5.87
C GLY A 146 29.63 18.62 -6.51
N ARG A 147 30.48 18.51 -7.54
CA ARG A 147 30.76 17.22 -8.21
C ARG A 147 31.53 16.23 -7.34
N ASP A 148 32.27 16.73 -6.35
CA ASP A 148 33.09 15.93 -5.45
C ASP A 148 32.35 15.59 -4.13
N GLU A 149 31.03 15.75 -4.13
CA GLU A 149 30.16 15.51 -2.99
C GLU A 149 29.17 14.41 -3.32
N ILE A 150 28.87 13.58 -2.32
CA ILE A 150 27.94 12.48 -2.43
C ILE A 150 26.97 12.45 -1.27
N LEU A 151 25.82 11.83 -1.49
CA LEU A 151 24.82 11.52 -0.48
C LEU A 151 24.78 10.00 -0.28
N LEU A 152 24.82 9.54 0.92
CA LEU A 152 24.68 8.11 1.23
C LEU A 152 23.25 7.77 1.65
N GLY A 153 22.76 6.62 1.19
CA GLY A 153 21.60 5.98 1.81
C GLY A 153 21.95 5.47 3.22
N ASN A 154 20.95 5.38 4.08
CA ASN A 154 21.13 5.00 5.49
C ASN A 154 21.88 3.67 5.65
N GLU A 155 21.43 2.62 4.95
CA GLU A 155 22.02 1.29 5.01
C GLU A 155 23.47 1.24 4.49
N VAL A 156 23.77 2.07 3.49
CA VAL A 156 25.14 2.20 2.97
C VAL A 156 26.05 2.86 4.01
N ALA A 157 25.59 3.91 4.68
CA ALA A 157 26.34 4.59 5.72
C ALA A 157 26.66 3.65 6.88
N VAL A 158 25.66 2.88 7.35
CA VAL A 158 25.85 1.84 8.38
C VAL A 158 26.81 0.76 7.91
N ARG A 159 26.64 0.25 6.68
CA ARG A 159 27.47 -0.82 6.12
C ARG A 159 28.93 -0.42 5.95
N LEU A 160 29.21 0.84 5.61
CA LEU A 160 30.56 1.36 5.41
C LEU A 160 31.15 1.99 6.70
N PHE A 161 30.38 2.08 7.79
CA PHE A 161 30.78 2.77 9.03
C PHE A 161 31.25 4.20 8.75
N LYS A 162 30.51 4.94 7.91
CA LYS A 162 30.83 6.33 7.53
C LYS A 162 29.80 7.31 8.08
N SER A 163 30.30 8.50 8.36
CA SER A 163 29.53 9.64 8.85
C SER A 163 29.60 10.82 7.89
N THR A 164 28.75 11.82 8.12
CA THR A 164 28.78 13.08 7.37
C THR A 164 30.15 13.74 7.48
N ASN A 165 30.66 14.30 6.38
CA ASN A 165 31.98 14.87 6.18
C ASN A 165 33.14 13.87 6.06
N ASP A 166 32.92 12.58 6.19
CA ASP A 166 33.92 11.59 5.85
C ASP A 166 34.25 11.61 4.33
N ARG A 167 35.38 11.02 3.98
CA ARG A 167 35.79 10.87 2.60
C ARG A 167 35.85 9.40 2.21
N ILE A 168 35.43 9.12 0.98
CA ILE A 168 35.57 7.78 0.38
C ILE A 168 36.20 7.91 -1.02
N THR A 169 36.84 6.85 -1.47
CA THR A 169 37.45 6.81 -2.80
C THR A 169 36.63 5.94 -3.72
N ILE A 170 36.17 6.51 -4.84
CA ILE A 170 35.40 5.84 -5.87
C ILE A 170 36.19 5.89 -7.17
N HIS A 171 36.60 4.76 -7.70
CA HIS A 171 37.44 4.66 -8.91
C HIS A 171 38.64 5.62 -8.93
N GLY A 172 39.35 5.72 -7.79
CA GLY A 172 40.55 6.56 -7.64
C GLY A 172 40.25 8.07 -7.41
N LYS A 173 39.00 8.48 -7.36
CA LYS A 173 38.62 9.86 -7.01
C LYS A 173 38.10 9.90 -5.58
N THR A 174 38.66 10.80 -4.79
CA THR A 174 38.22 11.01 -3.39
C THR A 174 37.08 12.00 -3.39
N VAL A 175 35.95 11.61 -2.80
CA VAL A 175 34.74 12.40 -2.66
C VAL A 175 34.34 12.56 -1.21
N ARG A 176 33.67 13.67 -0.86
CA ARG A 176 33.19 13.97 0.48
C ARG A 176 31.73 13.57 0.63
N ILE A 177 31.40 12.94 1.74
CA ILE A 177 30.02 12.65 2.13
C ILE A 177 29.41 13.94 2.69
N SER A 178 28.54 14.59 1.92
CA SER A 178 27.87 15.82 2.35
C SER A 178 26.68 15.55 3.25
N GLY A 179 26.02 14.40 3.10
CA GLY A 179 24.87 14.01 3.90
C GLY A 179 24.58 12.53 3.85
N ILE A 180 23.70 12.10 4.74
CA ILE A 180 23.18 10.74 4.83
C ILE A 180 21.66 10.84 4.86
N LEU A 181 20.98 10.03 4.06
CA LEU A 181 19.51 9.95 4.09
C LEU A 181 19.04 9.33 5.41
N ASP A 182 17.95 9.83 5.95
CA ASP A 182 17.21 9.11 6.98
C ASP A 182 16.67 7.81 6.38
N GLU A 183 16.39 6.82 7.24
CA GLU A 183 15.79 5.55 6.80
C GLU A 183 14.47 5.83 6.04
N THR A 184 14.46 5.49 4.76
CA THR A 184 13.30 5.71 3.88
C THR A 184 12.45 4.44 3.73
N GLY A 185 12.99 3.26 4.10
CA GLY A 185 12.37 1.96 3.84
C GLY A 185 12.31 1.59 2.37
N SER A 186 13.03 2.31 1.51
CA SER A 186 13.07 2.11 0.06
C SER A 186 14.45 1.64 -0.43
N GLN A 187 14.57 1.45 -1.75
CA GLN A 187 15.86 1.11 -2.36
C GLN A 187 16.90 2.22 -2.16
N ASP A 188 16.49 3.45 -1.92
CA ASP A 188 17.39 4.59 -1.75
C ASP A 188 18.34 4.40 -0.56
N ASP A 189 17.92 3.66 0.45
CA ASP A 189 18.75 3.36 1.63
C ASP A 189 20.01 2.56 1.28
N PHE A 190 20.00 1.85 0.16
CA PHE A 190 21.10 0.98 -0.32
C PHE A 190 21.95 1.63 -1.42
N LEU A 191 21.73 2.89 -1.74
CA LEU A 191 22.39 3.60 -2.84
C LEU A 191 23.38 4.65 -2.35
N ILE A 192 24.38 4.94 -3.20
CA ILE A 192 25.19 6.16 -3.12
C ILE A 192 24.72 7.07 -4.24
N PHE A 193 24.40 8.33 -3.91
CA PHE A 193 24.01 9.33 -4.89
C PHE A 193 25.15 10.31 -5.11
N GLY A 194 25.52 10.52 -6.37
CA GLY A 194 26.51 11.49 -6.80
C GLY A 194 25.98 12.36 -7.95
N ASP A 195 26.67 13.45 -8.25
CA ASP A 195 26.38 14.25 -9.44
C ASP A 195 26.43 13.39 -10.71
N LEU A 196 25.49 13.56 -11.63
CA LEU A 196 25.36 12.75 -12.84
C LEU A 196 26.65 12.75 -13.67
N ALA A 197 27.25 13.93 -13.91
CA ALA A 197 28.48 14.04 -14.71
C ALA A 197 29.68 13.39 -14.00
N PHE A 198 29.75 13.48 -12.67
CA PHE A 198 30.76 12.76 -11.89
C PHE A 198 30.62 11.24 -12.07
N VAL A 199 29.40 10.72 -11.94
CA VAL A 199 29.15 9.27 -12.04
C VAL A 199 29.36 8.76 -13.46
N GLN A 200 28.94 9.52 -14.48
CA GLN A 200 29.22 9.21 -15.87
C GLN A 200 30.74 9.08 -16.12
N GLY A 201 31.54 9.99 -15.57
CA GLY A 201 32.99 9.94 -15.63
C GLY A 201 33.59 8.78 -14.85
N ALA A 202 33.11 8.50 -13.64
CA ALA A 202 33.57 7.40 -12.79
C ALA A 202 33.29 6.03 -13.41
N LEU A 203 32.13 5.86 -14.03
CA LEU A 203 31.72 4.63 -14.70
C LEU A 203 32.24 4.51 -16.15
N LYS A 204 32.95 5.51 -16.64
CA LYS A 204 33.46 5.61 -18.05
C LYS A 204 32.33 5.49 -19.08
N LYS A 205 31.17 6.07 -18.80
CA LYS A 205 29.95 6.06 -19.64
C LYS A 205 29.45 7.51 -19.87
N PRO A 206 30.21 8.36 -20.59
CA PRO A 206 29.82 9.74 -20.79
C PRO A 206 28.52 9.86 -21.60
N GLY A 207 27.60 10.67 -21.12
CA GLY A 207 26.31 10.91 -21.75
C GLY A 207 25.32 9.73 -21.72
N ALA A 208 25.66 8.61 -21.07
CA ALA A 208 24.78 7.47 -20.94
C ALA A 208 23.86 7.59 -19.71
N LEU A 209 22.65 7.06 -19.83
CA LEU A 209 21.65 6.99 -18.76
C LEU A 209 21.13 5.57 -18.65
N SER A 210 20.85 5.12 -17.41
CA SER A 210 20.21 3.84 -17.13
C SER A 210 18.69 3.94 -17.17
N LEU A 211 18.14 5.06 -16.69
CA LEU A 211 16.71 5.32 -16.70
C LEU A 211 16.44 6.84 -16.57
N ILE A 212 15.23 7.26 -16.91
CA ILE A 212 14.73 8.61 -16.68
C ILE A 212 13.40 8.49 -15.94
N GLU A 213 13.32 9.10 -14.77
CA GLU A 213 12.07 9.25 -14.03
C GLU A 213 11.42 10.57 -14.40
N VAL A 214 10.13 10.51 -14.72
CA VAL A 214 9.34 11.69 -15.07
C VAL A 214 8.18 11.81 -14.11
N SER A 215 8.02 13.00 -13.53
CA SER A 215 6.84 13.36 -12.75
C SER A 215 5.94 14.27 -13.58
N ALA A 216 4.69 13.87 -13.74
CA ALA A 216 3.67 14.65 -14.41
C ALA A 216 2.60 15.11 -13.42
N PHE A 217 2.09 16.33 -13.57
CA PHE A 217 0.95 16.82 -12.81
C PHE A 217 -0.32 16.13 -13.32
N CYS A 218 -0.93 15.27 -12.51
CA CYS A 218 -2.11 14.53 -12.91
C CYS A 218 -3.28 14.78 -11.97
N ILE A 219 -4.03 15.88 -12.19
CA ILE A 219 -5.38 16.01 -11.63
C ILE A 219 -6.45 15.70 -12.70
N SER A 220 -6.14 15.86 -14.01
CA SER A 220 -7.10 15.65 -15.10
C SER A 220 -6.48 15.28 -16.45
N CYS A 221 -5.17 15.06 -16.54
CA CYS A 221 -4.52 14.71 -17.80
C CYS A 221 -4.34 13.19 -17.92
N PRO A 222 -4.71 12.56 -19.05
CA PRO A 222 -4.46 11.14 -19.25
C PRO A 222 -2.94 10.89 -19.29
N ILE A 223 -2.38 10.25 -18.24
CA ILE A 223 -0.98 9.81 -18.19
C ILE A 223 -0.62 9.04 -19.48
N GLU A 224 -1.58 8.31 -20.02
CA GLU A 224 -1.48 7.53 -21.25
C GLU A 224 -1.06 8.40 -22.45
N GLU A 225 -1.53 9.64 -22.51
CA GLU A 225 -1.14 10.56 -23.59
C GLU A 225 0.31 11.00 -23.47
N ILE A 226 0.77 11.33 -22.24
CA ILE A 226 2.17 11.67 -21.98
C ILE A 226 3.07 10.48 -22.31
N VAL A 227 2.69 9.27 -21.87
CA VAL A 227 3.41 8.03 -22.18
C VAL A 227 3.47 7.80 -23.69
N SER A 228 2.36 8.00 -24.40
CA SER A 228 2.30 7.86 -25.87
C SER A 228 3.22 8.85 -26.57
N GLN A 229 3.22 10.11 -26.16
CA GLN A 229 4.08 11.16 -26.76
C GLN A 229 5.56 10.92 -26.47
N ILE A 230 5.92 10.54 -25.23
CA ILE A 230 7.30 10.16 -24.90
C ILE A 230 7.73 8.93 -25.70
N SER A 231 6.87 7.91 -25.83
CA SER A 231 7.16 6.71 -26.62
C SER A 231 7.39 7.02 -28.12
N LYS A 232 6.64 7.96 -28.68
CA LYS A 232 6.86 8.44 -30.05
C LYS A 232 8.17 9.21 -30.19
N ALA A 233 8.52 10.04 -29.19
CA ALA A 233 9.76 10.84 -29.20
C ALA A 233 11.01 9.95 -28.99
N LEU A 234 10.86 8.82 -28.28
CA LEU A 234 11.93 7.89 -27.92
C LEU A 234 11.58 6.44 -28.32
N PRO A 235 11.62 6.07 -29.62
CA PRO A 235 11.26 4.71 -30.07
C PRO A 235 12.18 3.61 -29.53
N HIS A 236 13.43 3.98 -29.14
CA HIS A 236 14.43 3.09 -28.55
C HIS A 236 14.26 2.90 -27.04
N ALA A 237 13.27 3.54 -26.45
CA ALA A 237 12.96 3.44 -25.01
C ALA A 237 11.66 2.70 -24.79
N LYS A 238 11.55 2.03 -23.64
CA LYS A 238 10.31 1.52 -23.10
C LYS A 238 9.81 2.53 -22.07
N VAL A 239 8.64 3.11 -22.33
CA VAL A 239 7.99 4.09 -21.45
C VAL A 239 6.84 3.40 -20.73
N THR A 240 6.84 3.45 -19.41
CA THR A 240 5.82 2.78 -18.59
C THR A 240 5.31 3.75 -17.55
N ALA A 241 3.99 3.93 -17.46
CA ALA A 241 3.39 4.59 -16.32
C ALA A 241 3.50 3.68 -15.10
N ILE A 242 4.06 4.18 -14.01
CA ILE A 242 4.19 3.41 -12.75
C ILE A 242 2.80 2.98 -12.25
N LYS A 243 1.80 3.85 -12.39
CA LYS A 243 0.40 3.53 -12.09
C LYS A 243 -0.11 2.31 -12.87
N GLN A 244 0.33 2.11 -14.11
CA GLN A 244 -0.09 0.97 -14.95
C GLN A 244 0.53 -0.35 -14.48
N THR A 245 1.78 -0.34 -14.04
CA THR A 245 2.44 -1.53 -13.45
C THR A 245 1.80 -1.90 -12.10
N LEU A 246 1.33 -0.90 -11.36
CA LEU A 246 0.64 -1.08 -10.08
C LEU A 246 -0.85 -1.41 -10.26
N GLN A 247 -1.46 -1.07 -11.40
CA GLN A 247 -2.84 -1.48 -11.72
C GLN A 247 -3.02 -3.00 -11.69
N THR A 248 -2.05 -3.76 -12.14
CA THR A 248 -2.10 -5.24 -12.06
C THR A 248 -2.15 -5.71 -10.59
N ASN A 249 -1.42 -5.07 -9.71
CA ASN A 249 -1.48 -5.33 -8.27
C ASN A 249 -2.76 -4.77 -7.65
N MET A 250 -3.27 -3.63 -8.14
CA MET A 250 -4.54 -3.05 -7.71
C MET A 250 -5.74 -3.87 -8.16
N GLU A 251 -5.70 -4.52 -9.32
CA GLU A 251 -6.73 -5.49 -9.75
C GLU A 251 -6.81 -6.67 -8.78
N ALA A 252 -5.67 -7.19 -8.32
CA ALA A 252 -5.65 -8.25 -7.31
C ALA A 252 -6.29 -7.79 -5.99
N LEU A 253 -6.05 -6.53 -5.58
CA LEU A 253 -6.70 -5.95 -4.40
C LEU A 253 -8.19 -5.72 -4.58
N ASP A 254 -8.62 -5.27 -5.77
CA ASP A 254 -10.04 -5.10 -6.09
C ASP A 254 -10.77 -6.45 -6.04
N HIS A 255 -10.15 -7.51 -6.58
CA HIS A 255 -10.66 -8.87 -6.43
C HIS A 255 -10.73 -9.31 -4.96
N PHE A 256 -9.70 -9.01 -4.16
CA PHE A 256 -9.70 -9.32 -2.74
C PHE A 256 -10.77 -8.54 -1.98
N GLN A 257 -10.98 -7.27 -2.32
CA GLN A 257 -12.04 -6.45 -1.74
C GLN A 257 -13.43 -6.99 -2.08
N LYS A 258 -13.69 -7.33 -3.34
CA LYS A 258 -14.95 -7.96 -3.77
C LYS A 258 -15.19 -9.29 -3.06
N PHE A 259 -14.16 -10.10 -2.92
CA PHE A 259 -14.20 -11.35 -2.17
C PHE A 259 -14.51 -11.12 -0.68
N SER A 260 -13.86 -10.14 -0.05
CA SER A 260 -14.10 -9.76 1.34
C SER A 260 -15.54 -9.30 1.58
N VAL A 261 -16.09 -8.49 0.66
CA VAL A 261 -17.49 -8.07 0.71
C VAL A 261 -18.42 -9.26 0.52
N GLY A 262 -18.12 -10.14 -0.43
CA GLY A 262 -18.90 -11.35 -0.67
C GLY A 262 -18.97 -12.25 0.57
N ILE A 263 -17.84 -12.53 1.21
CA ILE A 263 -17.80 -13.30 2.46
C ILE A 263 -18.58 -12.57 3.56
N SER A 264 -18.43 -11.26 3.69
CA SER A 264 -19.15 -10.46 4.69
C SER A 264 -20.67 -10.59 4.55
N VAL A 265 -21.18 -10.54 3.33
CA VAL A 265 -22.61 -10.74 3.04
C VAL A 265 -23.06 -12.15 3.43
N ILE A 266 -22.28 -13.17 3.10
CA ILE A 266 -22.61 -14.57 3.47
C ILE A 266 -22.64 -14.72 4.99
N VAL A 267 -21.65 -14.20 5.70
CA VAL A 267 -21.58 -14.25 7.17
C VAL A 267 -22.78 -13.54 7.81
N LEU A 268 -23.16 -12.36 7.29
CA LEU A 268 -24.34 -11.63 7.76
C LEU A 268 -25.63 -12.40 7.49
N LEU A 269 -25.78 -13.06 6.35
CA LEU A 269 -26.93 -13.91 6.05
C LEU A 269 -27.02 -15.12 6.99
N ILE A 270 -25.90 -15.79 7.23
CA ILE A 270 -25.83 -16.91 8.18
C ILE A 270 -26.18 -16.44 9.60
N GLY A 271 -25.62 -15.32 10.05
CA GLY A 271 -25.93 -14.71 11.33
C GLY A 271 -27.42 -14.37 11.47
N GLY A 272 -28.01 -13.77 10.44
CA GLY A 272 -29.44 -13.49 10.36
C GLY A 272 -30.30 -14.76 10.44
N LEU A 273 -29.91 -15.82 9.75
CA LEU A 273 -30.59 -17.11 9.76
C LEU A 273 -30.52 -17.77 11.15
N ILE A 274 -29.36 -17.71 11.80
CA ILE A 274 -29.19 -18.22 13.19
C ILE A 274 -30.12 -17.47 14.15
N VAL A 275 -30.17 -16.13 14.07
CA VAL A 275 -31.10 -15.33 14.89
C VAL A 275 -32.55 -15.73 14.61
N PHE A 276 -32.92 -15.83 13.33
CA PHE A 276 -34.27 -16.20 12.92
C PHE A 276 -34.67 -17.56 13.46
N THR A 277 -33.87 -18.60 13.27
CA THR A 277 -34.16 -19.98 13.75
C THR A 277 -34.23 -20.02 15.25
N HIS A 278 -33.34 -19.29 15.96
CA HIS A 278 -33.37 -19.20 17.42
C HIS A 278 -34.65 -18.51 17.91
N MET A 279 -35.09 -17.43 17.29
CA MET A 279 -36.32 -16.73 17.65
C MET A 279 -37.56 -17.59 17.38
N MET A 280 -37.60 -18.32 16.28
CA MET A 280 -38.67 -19.27 16.00
C MET A 280 -38.74 -20.39 17.05
N ALA A 281 -37.60 -20.95 17.43
CA ALA A 281 -37.54 -21.96 18.51
C ALA A 281 -38.02 -21.37 19.83
N SER A 282 -37.60 -20.14 20.19
CA SER A 282 -38.02 -19.46 21.40
C SER A 282 -39.55 -19.21 21.47
N VAL A 283 -40.14 -18.79 20.34
CA VAL A 283 -41.60 -18.60 20.22
C VAL A 283 -42.33 -19.94 20.37
N ASN A 284 -41.83 -21.00 19.74
CA ASN A 284 -42.43 -22.33 19.78
C ASN A 284 -42.42 -22.92 21.21
N GLU A 285 -41.33 -22.76 21.95
CA GLU A 285 -41.22 -23.18 23.35
C GLU A 285 -42.20 -22.43 24.27
N ARG A 286 -42.64 -21.22 23.93
CA ARG A 286 -43.55 -20.37 24.71
C ARG A 286 -44.98 -20.33 24.18
N ARG A 287 -45.37 -21.25 23.30
CA ARG A 287 -46.73 -21.27 22.69
C ARG A 287 -47.83 -21.22 23.75
N ARG A 288 -47.67 -21.98 24.86
CA ARG A 288 -48.64 -22.01 25.94
C ARG A 288 -48.74 -20.68 26.69
N GLU A 289 -47.62 -20.03 27.02
CA GLU A 289 -47.57 -18.70 27.66
C GLU A 289 -48.19 -17.63 26.76
N ILE A 290 -47.83 -17.64 25.46
CA ILE A 290 -48.40 -16.73 24.45
C ILE A 290 -49.91 -16.93 24.31
N GLY A 291 -50.39 -18.18 24.41
CA GLY A 291 -51.81 -18.50 24.42
C GLY A 291 -52.53 -17.87 25.59
N ILE A 292 -51.96 -17.93 26.81
CA ILE A 292 -52.49 -17.29 28.02
C ILE A 292 -52.52 -15.76 27.87
N PHE A 293 -51.45 -15.14 27.38
CA PHE A 293 -51.43 -13.68 27.12
C PHE A 293 -52.53 -13.24 26.16
N ARG A 294 -52.79 -14.06 25.11
CA ARG A 294 -53.84 -13.78 24.15
C ARG A 294 -55.23 -13.93 24.76
N ALA A 295 -55.44 -14.89 25.65
CA ALA A 295 -56.71 -15.07 26.36
C ALA A 295 -57.04 -13.91 27.29
N ILE A 296 -56.00 -13.22 27.83
CA ILE A 296 -56.17 -12.03 28.72
C ILE A 296 -56.28 -10.73 27.86
N GLY A 297 -56.32 -10.79 26.50
CA GLY A 297 -56.59 -9.64 25.65
C GLY A 297 -55.34 -9.02 24.97
N PHE A 298 -54.14 -9.63 25.04
CA PHE A 298 -52.98 -9.16 24.33
C PHE A 298 -53.15 -9.33 22.82
N ARG A 299 -52.91 -8.23 22.05
CA ARG A 299 -52.95 -8.25 20.59
C ARG A 299 -51.72 -8.98 20.03
N LYS A 300 -51.84 -9.58 18.80
CA LYS A 300 -50.73 -10.22 18.08
C LYS A 300 -49.50 -9.30 17.97
N SER A 301 -49.74 -7.98 17.75
CA SER A 301 -48.69 -6.97 17.66
C SER A 301 -47.84 -6.82 18.92
N HIS A 302 -48.40 -7.05 20.10
CA HIS A 302 -47.63 -6.98 21.34
C HIS A 302 -46.65 -8.17 21.47
N VAL A 303 -47.04 -9.36 21.04
CA VAL A 303 -46.15 -10.54 21.01
C VAL A 303 -45.01 -10.35 20.04
N ILE A 304 -45.33 -9.84 18.82
CA ILE A 304 -44.29 -9.54 17.81
C ILE A 304 -43.30 -8.51 18.35
N LYS A 305 -43.76 -7.44 19.00
CA LYS A 305 -42.88 -6.41 19.59
C LYS A 305 -41.97 -6.99 20.68
N ILE A 306 -42.41 -7.94 21.50
CA ILE A 306 -41.59 -8.61 22.52
C ILE A 306 -40.47 -9.40 21.82
N VAL A 307 -40.81 -10.24 20.86
CA VAL A 307 -39.84 -11.07 20.13
C VAL A 307 -38.82 -10.20 19.39
N PHE A 308 -39.30 -9.12 18.73
CA PHE A 308 -38.43 -8.19 18.01
C PHE A 308 -37.49 -7.42 18.95
N SER A 309 -37.98 -7.02 20.14
CA SER A 309 -37.13 -6.37 21.16
C SER A 309 -36.07 -7.32 21.73
N GLU A 310 -36.40 -8.60 21.95
CA GLU A 310 -35.42 -9.62 22.37
C GLU A 310 -34.33 -9.78 21.29
N ALA A 311 -34.69 -9.92 20.01
CA ALA A 311 -33.76 -10.03 18.89
C ALA A 311 -32.87 -8.76 18.73
N SER A 312 -33.46 -7.57 18.88
CA SER A 312 -32.73 -6.30 18.81
C SER A 312 -31.71 -6.14 19.93
N ILE A 313 -32.05 -6.51 21.16
CA ILE A 313 -31.12 -6.43 22.30
C ILE A 313 -29.93 -7.39 22.07
N VAL A 314 -30.18 -8.62 21.67
CA VAL A 314 -29.13 -9.61 21.41
C VAL A 314 -28.28 -9.19 20.24
N GLY A 315 -28.88 -8.72 19.14
CA GLY A 315 -28.18 -8.20 17.96
C GLY A 315 -27.30 -6.99 18.28
N LEU A 316 -27.79 -6.06 19.11
CA LEU A 316 -27.05 -4.88 19.51
C LEU A 316 -25.85 -5.24 20.39
N ILE A 317 -26.03 -6.12 21.38
CA ILE A 317 -24.94 -6.59 22.24
C ILE A 317 -23.88 -7.34 21.40
N GLY A 318 -24.30 -8.33 20.59
CA GLY A 318 -23.40 -9.10 19.75
C GLY A 318 -22.70 -8.25 18.69
N GLY A 319 -23.42 -7.27 18.10
CA GLY A 319 -22.88 -6.34 17.12
C GLY A 319 -21.82 -5.39 17.71
N VAL A 320 -22.12 -4.75 18.85
CA VAL A 320 -21.18 -3.83 19.51
C VAL A 320 -19.94 -4.58 20.02
N THR A 321 -20.13 -5.72 20.69
CA THR A 321 -19.01 -6.52 21.18
C THR A 321 -18.17 -7.06 20.01
N GLY A 322 -18.80 -7.52 18.93
CA GLY A 322 -18.12 -8.00 17.74
C GLY A 322 -17.36 -6.87 17.01
N TYR A 323 -17.92 -5.66 16.95
CA TYR A 323 -17.25 -4.50 16.39
C TYR A 323 -15.98 -4.13 17.17
N VAL A 324 -16.09 -4.02 18.51
CA VAL A 324 -14.94 -3.69 19.37
C VAL A 324 -13.85 -4.77 19.27
N LEU A 325 -14.23 -6.04 19.33
CA LEU A 325 -13.27 -7.14 19.16
C LEU A 325 -12.67 -7.16 17.75
N GLY A 326 -13.44 -6.88 16.72
CA GLY A 326 -12.97 -6.79 15.33
C GLY A 326 -11.93 -5.70 15.15
N LEU A 327 -12.14 -4.52 15.75
CA LEU A 327 -11.14 -3.45 15.77
C LEU A 327 -9.87 -3.88 16.52
N GLY A 328 -10.01 -4.53 17.68
CA GLY A 328 -8.87 -5.04 18.45
C GLY A 328 -8.04 -6.08 17.66
N VAL A 329 -8.71 -7.02 17.00
CA VAL A 329 -8.06 -8.03 16.17
C VAL A 329 -7.38 -7.40 14.95
N SER A 330 -8.03 -6.44 14.28
CA SER A 330 -7.43 -5.74 13.13
C SER A 330 -6.22 -4.89 13.54
N TYR A 331 -6.22 -4.32 14.74
CA TYR A 331 -5.07 -3.59 15.30
C TYR A 331 -3.85 -4.49 15.52
N VAL A 332 -4.06 -5.72 15.97
CA VAL A 332 -2.97 -6.69 16.20
C VAL A 332 -2.50 -7.33 14.90
N LEU A 333 -3.42 -7.74 14.03
CA LEU A 333 -3.09 -8.43 12.77
C LEU A 333 -2.69 -7.48 11.65
N GLY A 334 -3.21 -6.24 11.62
CA GLY A 334 -2.91 -5.25 10.61
C GLY A 334 -1.41 -5.05 10.38
N PRO A 335 -0.62 -4.67 11.40
CA PRO A 335 0.82 -4.48 11.27
C PRO A 335 1.59 -5.73 10.82
N ILE A 336 1.11 -6.91 11.19
CA ILE A 336 1.74 -8.19 10.82
C ILE A 336 1.53 -8.47 9.33
N ILE A 337 0.36 -8.12 8.79
CA ILE A 337 -0.01 -8.40 7.39
C ILE A 337 0.50 -7.31 6.45
N THR A 338 0.42 -6.03 6.86
CA THR A 338 0.81 -4.88 6.02
C THR A 338 2.25 -4.42 6.22
N GLY A 339 2.93 -4.86 7.28
CA GLY A 339 4.29 -4.43 7.60
C GLY A 339 4.39 -3.01 8.17
N ILE A 340 3.27 -2.33 8.39
CA ILE A 340 3.24 -0.93 8.89
C ILE A 340 3.42 -0.94 10.41
N LYS A 341 4.49 -0.35 10.90
CA LYS A 341 4.71 -0.09 12.34
C LYS A 341 3.93 1.15 12.78
N GLY A 342 2.75 0.94 13.37
CA GLY A 342 2.10 1.92 14.23
C GLY A 342 1.37 3.08 13.53
N GLY A 343 0.09 2.94 13.25
CA GLY A 343 -0.78 4.02 12.80
C GLY A 343 -2.27 3.65 12.72
N GLY A 344 -2.61 2.41 13.00
CA GLY A 344 -3.91 1.83 12.66
C GLY A 344 -5.17 2.32 13.41
N ILE A 345 -5.07 3.09 14.48
CA ILE A 345 -6.26 3.49 15.27
C ILE A 345 -7.00 4.68 14.66
N LEU A 346 -6.28 5.66 14.11
CA LEU A 346 -6.90 6.89 13.59
C LEU A 346 -7.63 6.66 12.26
N LEU A 347 -7.20 5.67 11.47
CA LEU A 347 -7.75 5.34 10.15
C LEU A 347 -9.06 4.53 10.19
N ILE A 348 -9.36 3.89 11.32
CA ILE A 348 -10.56 3.05 11.47
C ILE A 348 -11.77 3.89 11.91
N LEU A 349 -11.55 5.10 12.43
CA LEU A 349 -12.57 5.99 12.98
C LEU A 349 -12.97 7.14 12.04
N SER A 350 -12.28 7.35 10.93
CA SER A 350 -12.63 8.27 9.85
C SER A 350 -13.38 7.53 8.71
#